data_a0896b904cd99591ca8c9adaf325c0e9
#
_entry.id   a0896b904cd99591ca8c9adaf325c0e9
#
_cell.length_a   1.000
_cell.length_b   1.000
_cell.length_c   1.000
_cell.angle_alpha   90.00
_cell.angle_beta   90.00
_cell.angle_gamma   90.00
#
_symmetry.space_group_name_H-M   'P 1'
#
loop_
_entity.id
_entity.type
_entity.pdbx_description
1 polymer ?
#
loop_
_entity_poly.entity_id
_entity_poly.type
_entity_poly.pdbx_seq_one_letter_code
_entity_poly.pdbx_strand_id
1 'polypeptide(L)'
;MTVTLATFMEVLDSSIANVSLPHIAGGLGATQDEATWVLTAYLVANAVILPAGAYMTTFIGRKKFYMICVALFGISSAMCGLAPTLPILVFCRVLQGVGGGGLAPSEQAILADTFPPEKRGQAFAMYGLAVVCAPAIGPTLGGYITDNFDWRWIFYLNVPICLISLFLTSRIVEDPPYVKKQVAKTQREGIKLDFLGFGLLALTFGSLEFVLDKGQEDDWFGSHVIAFFVTACIVAFVAMIWWELKELREGKRPILNLTLFKRPQFAISFTLMFVLGFALYGTTILIPQFVQTLLGYTAELAGLVLSPAGLMMMCMMPVVGFLSGKVEPRKLIGFGFLNLTLSLLWMANLNLQLSYGQLVFMRIFQASGLAFLFIPINTIAYIGVKQTENNDVSGLTNLARNIGGSSGTAFMATMLTRRTVAHESSAVRNLTPANPGYRAWMHSLEGAFKGGNGTAPPVAGAIAGHGGGGGASFGATHAAQAYIYNMLHRQAATLAYVDIIRYLTIFCAAMIPLLFFLPKPPKNAAASAGH
;
A
#
# COMPACT_ATOMS: atom_id res chain seq x y z
N MET A 1 -18.34 -9.11 -10.00
CA MET A 1 -17.25 -9.34 -10.97
C MET A 1 -17.03 -8.16 -11.91
N THR A 2 -18.07 -7.61 -12.53
CA THR A 2 -17.92 -6.51 -13.52
C THR A 2 -17.18 -5.29 -12.99
N VAL A 3 -17.56 -4.78 -11.83
CA VAL A 3 -16.92 -3.61 -11.20
C VAL A 3 -15.58 -3.95 -10.54
N THR A 4 -15.38 -5.18 -10.11
CA THR A 4 -14.13 -5.67 -9.50
C THR A 4 -12.95 -5.69 -10.48
N LEU A 5 -13.25 -5.84 -11.78
CA LEU A 5 -12.23 -5.91 -12.83
C LEU A 5 -11.41 -4.61 -12.94
N ALA A 6 -12.07 -3.45 -12.86
CA ALA A 6 -11.37 -2.17 -12.93
C ALA A 6 -10.54 -1.87 -11.67
N THR A 7 -11.05 -2.20 -10.49
CA THR A 7 -10.27 -2.06 -9.24
C THR A 7 -9.08 -3.02 -9.21
N PHE A 8 -9.24 -4.24 -9.73
CA PHE A 8 -8.10 -5.16 -9.89
C PHE A 8 -7.02 -4.54 -10.77
N MET A 9 -7.41 -3.93 -11.90
CA MET A 9 -6.45 -3.26 -12.80
C MET A 9 -5.81 -2.03 -12.18
N GLU A 10 -6.55 -1.23 -11.43
CA GLU A 10 -6.02 -0.07 -10.71
C GLU A 10 -4.89 -0.47 -9.75
N VAL A 11 -5.12 -1.50 -8.93
CA VAL A 11 -4.13 -1.97 -7.97
C VAL A 11 -2.97 -2.68 -8.66
N LEU A 12 -3.25 -3.41 -9.74
CA LEU A 12 -2.23 -4.09 -10.54
C LEU A 12 -1.31 -3.08 -11.24
N ASP A 13 -1.87 -2.01 -11.83
CA ASP A 13 -1.13 -0.94 -12.51
C ASP A 13 -0.08 -0.29 -11.59
N SER A 14 -0.46 0.07 -10.37
CA SER A 14 0.47 0.65 -9.41
C SER A 14 1.58 -0.32 -9.00
N SER A 15 1.25 -1.61 -8.85
CA SER A 15 2.21 -2.65 -8.48
C SER A 15 3.20 -2.97 -9.61
N ILE A 16 2.73 -3.06 -10.86
CA ILE A 16 3.56 -3.27 -12.04
C ILE A 16 4.47 -2.06 -12.28
N ALA A 17 3.92 -0.83 -12.21
CA ALA A 17 4.68 0.39 -12.44
C ALA A 17 5.87 0.53 -11.46
N ASN A 18 5.70 0.11 -10.21
CA ASN A 18 6.76 0.16 -9.21
C ASN A 18 7.99 -0.70 -9.60
N VAL A 19 7.77 -1.90 -10.09
CA VAL A 19 8.86 -2.81 -10.52
C VAL A 19 9.51 -2.33 -11.84
N SER A 20 8.73 -1.62 -12.67
CA SER A 20 9.15 -1.15 -13.98
C SER A 20 9.94 0.16 -13.96
N LEU A 21 10.06 0.83 -12.79
CA LEU A 21 10.73 2.14 -12.67
C LEU A 21 12.14 2.20 -13.28
N PRO A 22 13.04 1.21 -13.08
CA PRO A 22 14.36 1.24 -13.69
C PRO A 22 14.32 1.25 -15.22
N HIS A 23 13.39 0.49 -15.82
CA HIS A 23 13.21 0.44 -17.27
C HIS A 23 12.59 1.74 -17.81
N ILE A 24 11.67 2.36 -17.07
CA ILE A 24 11.07 3.66 -17.40
C ILE A 24 12.16 4.75 -17.37
N ALA A 25 12.98 4.78 -16.30
CA ALA A 25 14.08 5.72 -16.17
C ALA A 25 15.06 5.60 -17.35
N GLY A 26 15.53 4.37 -17.65
CA GLY A 26 16.43 4.11 -18.78
C GLY A 26 15.79 4.46 -20.12
N GLY A 27 14.53 4.10 -20.35
CA GLY A 27 13.81 4.35 -21.60
C GLY A 27 13.49 5.82 -21.89
N LEU A 28 13.44 6.66 -20.85
CA LEU A 28 13.17 8.11 -20.97
C LEU A 28 14.42 8.98 -20.71
N GLY A 29 15.60 8.36 -20.47
CA GLY A 29 16.84 9.07 -20.16
C GLY A 29 16.78 9.88 -18.87
N ALA A 30 16.02 9.40 -17.88
CA ALA A 30 15.83 10.02 -16.57
C ALA A 30 16.65 9.30 -15.50
N THR A 31 16.89 9.97 -14.38
CA THR A 31 17.45 9.33 -13.18
C THR A 31 16.42 8.46 -12.47
N GLN A 32 16.88 7.55 -11.61
CA GLN A 32 15.98 6.70 -10.81
C GLN A 32 15.08 7.57 -9.91
N ASP A 33 15.64 8.61 -9.29
CA ASP A 33 14.93 9.52 -8.39
C ASP A 33 13.84 10.32 -9.14
N GLU A 34 14.14 10.77 -10.36
CA GLU A 34 13.15 11.45 -11.20
C GLU A 34 12.01 10.51 -11.61
N ALA A 35 12.33 9.22 -11.91
CA ALA A 35 11.33 8.25 -12.29
C ALA A 35 10.33 7.93 -11.17
N THR A 36 10.71 8.09 -9.89
CA THR A 36 9.76 7.88 -8.77
C THR A 36 8.54 8.79 -8.85
N TRP A 37 8.64 9.98 -9.50
CA TRP A 37 7.50 10.87 -9.73
C TRP A 37 6.36 10.21 -10.51
N VAL A 38 6.65 9.17 -11.29
CA VAL A 38 5.63 8.38 -12.00
C VAL A 38 4.66 7.71 -11.02
N LEU A 39 5.16 7.26 -9.86
CA LEU A 39 4.33 6.67 -8.80
C LEU A 39 3.73 7.75 -7.90
N THR A 40 4.56 8.68 -7.41
CA THR A 40 4.14 9.75 -6.50
C THR A 40 2.96 10.56 -7.07
N ALA A 41 3.06 10.99 -8.34
CA ALA A 41 2.01 11.77 -8.99
C ALA A 41 0.67 11.01 -9.06
N TYR A 42 0.71 9.72 -9.35
CA TYR A 42 -0.46 8.85 -9.35
C TYR A 42 -1.06 8.73 -7.95
N LEU A 43 -0.25 8.41 -6.92
CA LEU A 43 -0.70 8.20 -5.55
C LEU A 43 -1.32 9.48 -4.95
N VAL A 44 -0.68 10.63 -5.16
CA VAL A 44 -1.19 11.94 -4.72
C VAL A 44 -2.56 12.24 -5.37
N ALA A 45 -2.68 12.06 -6.68
CA ALA A 45 -3.94 12.30 -7.37
C ALA A 45 -5.05 11.31 -6.94
N ASN A 46 -4.70 10.05 -6.75
CA ASN A 46 -5.60 9.01 -6.24
C ASN A 46 -6.11 9.35 -4.83
N ALA A 47 -5.22 9.73 -3.91
CA ALA A 47 -5.55 10.06 -2.52
C ALA A 47 -6.53 11.24 -2.41
N VAL A 48 -6.43 12.22 -3.32
CA VAL A 48 -7.36 13.37 -3.39
C VAL A 48 -8.77 12.94 -3.80
N ILE A 49 -8.88 12.07 -4.80
CA ILE A 49 -10.18 11.67 -5.37
C ILE A 49 -10.90 10.63 -4.52
N LEU A 50 -10.19 9.80 -3.77
CA LEU A 50 -10.75 8.77 -2.91
C LEU A 50 -11.92 9.28 -2.03
N PRO A 51 -11.74 10.30 -1.18
CA PRO A 51 -12.82 10.83 -0.35
C PRO A 51 -13.80 11.69 -1.16
N ALA A 52 -13.34 12.41 -2.17
CA ALA A 52 -14.17 13.28 -3.00
C ALA A 52 -15.17 12.50 -3.87
N GLY A 53 -14.84 11.25 -4.24
CA GLY A 53 -15.68 10.41 -5.08
C GLY A 53 -17.09 10.21 -4.53
N ALA A 54 -17.23 10.05 -3.21
CA ALA A 54 -18.53 9.93 -2.55
C ALA A 54 -19.41 11.17 -2.77
N TYR A 55 -18.82 12.36 -2.70
CA TYR A 55 -19.50 13.62 -2.95
C TYR A 55 -19.90 13.77 -4.42
N MET A 56 -18.99 13.46 -5.36
CA MET A 56 -19.23 13.52 -6.80
C MET A 56 -20.41 12.64 -7.26
N THR A 57 -20.58 11.46 -6.66
CA THR A 57 -21.69 10.55 -7.01
C THR A 57 -23.08 11.16 -6.75
N THR A 58 -23.19 12.18 -5.89
CA THR A 58 -24.45 12.84 -5.61
C THR A 58 -24.93 13.77 -6.73
N PHE A 59 -24.01 14.22 -7.58
CA PHE A 59 -24.30 15.12 -8.71
C PHE A 59 -24.60 14.36 -10.00
N ILE A 60 -23.83 13.32 -10.27
CA ILE A 60 -23.89 12.63 -11.57
C ILE A 60 -24.39 11.17 -11.49
N GLY A 61 -24.59 10.66 -10.28
CA GLY A 61 -24.95 9.26 -10.05
C GLY A 61 -23.72 8.35 -9.95
N ARG A 62 -23.90 7.20 -9.34
CA ARG A 62 -22.82 6.29 -9.03
C ARG A 62 -22.30 5.55 -10.26
N LYS A 63 -23.23 5.02 -11.09
CA LYS A 63 -22.89 4.34 -12.34
C LYS A 63 -22.10 5.26 -13.27
N LYS A 64 -22.60 6.49 -13.51
CA LYS A 64 -21.94 7.44 -14.40
C LYS A 64 -20.57 7.84 -13.87
N PHE A 65 -20.46 8.13 -12.57
CA PHE A 65 -19.17 8.48 -11.95
C PHE A 65 -18.16 7.34 -12.12
N TYR A 66 -18.54 6.10 -11.79
CA TYR A 66 -17.68 4.92 -11.99
C TYR A 66 -17.24 4.77 -13.46
N MET A 67 -18.16 4.89 -14.41
CA MET A 67 -17.83 4.81 -15.84
C MET A 67 -16.87 5.91 -16.30
N ILE A 68 -17.03 7.15 -15.80
CA ILE A 68 -16.10 8.25 -16.08
C ILE A 68 -14.71 7.91 -15.50
N CYS A 69 -14.64 7.39 -14.29
CA CYS A 69 -13.38 6.98 -13.67
C CYS A 69 -12.67 5.88 -14.47
N VAL A 70 -13.39 4.83 -14.90
CA VAL A 70 -12.83 3.76 -15.75
C VAL A 70 -12.36 4.30 -17.10
N ALA A 71 -13.16 5.16 -17.74
CA ALA A 71 -12.81 5.76 -19.02
C ALA A 71 -11.56 6.65 -18.90
N LEU A 72 -11.52 7.51 -17.89
CA LEU A 72 -10.37 8.38 -17.62
C LEU A 72 -9.11 7.56 -17.33
N PHE A 73 -9.23 6.52 -16.49
CA PHE A 73 -8.12 5.60 -16.18
C PHE A 73 -7.60 4.90 -17.46
N GLY A 74 -8.48 4.36 -18.30
CA GLY A 74 -8.09 3.68 -19.53
C GLY A 74 -7.47 4.60 -20.58
N ILE A 75 -8.04 5.80 -20.78
CA ILE A 75 -7.52 6.80 -21.72
C ILE A 75 -6.16 7.31 -21.25
N SER A 76 -6.04 7.71 -19.99
CA SER A 76 -4.77 8.19 -19.44
C SER A 76 -3.71 7.09 -19.40
N SER A 77 -4.09 5.82 -19.20
CA SER A 77 -3.18 4.68 -19.31
C SER A 77 -2.64 4.53 -20.74
N ALA A 78 -3.48 4.63 -21.77
CA ALA A 78 -3.03 4.65 -23.16
C ALA A 78 -2.06 5.83 -23.42
N MET A 79 -2.35 7.01 -22.88
CA MET A 79 -1.47 8.18 -22.99
C MET A 79 -0.13 7.96 -22.26
N CYS A 80 -0.11 7.28 -21.12
CA CYS A 80 1.13 6.89 -20.44
C CYS A 80 2.02 6.02 -21.34
N GLY A 81 1.44 5.04 -22.03
CA GLY A 81 2.18 4.19 -22.96
C GLY A 81 2.71 4.96 -24.20
N LEU A 82 2.07 6.06 -24.58
CA LEU A 82 2.48 6.94 -25.69
C LEU A 82 3.44 8.05 -25.25
N ALA A 83 3.72 8.22 -23.96
CA ALA A 83 4.50 9.35 -23.45
C ALA A 83 5.95 9.34 -23.98
N PRO A 84 6.41 10.42 -24.64
CA PRO A 84 7.76 10.52 -25.20
C PRO A 84 8.78 11.04 -24.17
N THR A 85 8.33 11.68 -23.09
CA THR A 85 9.18 12.28 -22.04
C THR A 85 8.62 12.03 -20.65
N LEU A 86 9.48 12.07 -19.62
CA LEU A 86 9.07 11.89 -18.24
C LEU A 86 8.01 12.89 -17.77
N PRO A 87 8.09 14.21 -18.02
CA PRO A 87 7.05 15.16 -17.60
C PRO A 87 5.67 14.85 -18.18
N ILE A 88 5.62 14.41 -19.44
CA ILE A 88 4.34 14.02 -20.07
C ILE A 88 3.81 12.75 -19.43
N LEU A 89 4.67 11.76 -19.13
CA LEU A 89 4.29 10.55 -18.41
C LEU A 89 3.73 10.88 -17.03
N VAL A 90 4.41 11.74 -16.26
CA VAL A 90 3.96 12.20 -14.94
C VAL A 90 2.60 12.90 -15.03
N PHE A 91 2.39 13.78 -16.01
CA PHE A 91 1.09 14.42 -16.21
C PHE A 91 -0.02 13.38 -16.52
N CYS A 92 0.26 12.41 -17.39
CA CYS A 92 -0.70 11.33 -17.68
C CYS A 92 -0.99 10.48 -16.44
N ARG A 93 0.00 10.27 -15.56
CA ARG A 93 -0.15 9.56 -14.28
C ARG A 93 -1.04 10.33 -13.28
N VAL A 94 -0.98 11.66 -13.25
CA VAL A 94 -1.95 12.48 -12.49
C VAL A 94 -3.38 12.22 -12.99
N LEU A 95 -3.62 12.26 -14.31
CA LEU A 95 -4.95 11.98 -14.88
C LEU A 95 -5.41 10.56 -14.58
N GLN A 96 -4.49 9.58 -14.63
CA GLN A 96 -4.77 8.19 -14.32
C GLN A 96 -5.10 8.01 -12.83
N GLY A 97 -4.40 8.71 -11.92
CA GLY A 97 -4.70 8.74 -10.49
C GLY A 97 -6.07 9.33 -10.17
N VAL A 98 -6.47 10.40 -10.89
CA VAL A 98 -7.83 10.97 -10.79
C VAL A 98 -8.88 9.92 -11.19
N GLY A 99 -8.66 9.17 -12.27
CA GLY A 99 -9.55 8.06 -12.65
C GLY A 99 -9.56 6.93 -11.63
N GLY A 100 -8.36 6.48 -11.19
CA GLY A 100 -8.18 5.37 -10.26
C GLY A 100 -8.86 5.60 -8.91
N GLY A 101 -8.69 6.80 -8.32
CA GLY A 101 -9.19 7.11 -6.98
C GLY A 101 -10.70 6.97 -6.78
N GLY A 102 -11.47 7.00 -7.86
CA GLY A 102 -12.92 6.78 -7.80
C GLY A 102 -13.37 5.32 -7.92
N LEU A 103 -12.49 4.40 -8.33
CA LEU A 103 -12.87 3.02 -8.66
C LEU A 103 -13.22 2.20 -7.42
N ALA A 104 -12.28 2.05 -6.49
CA ALA A 104 -12.45 1.23 -5.30
C ALA A 104 -13.62 1.67 -4.39
N PRO A 105 -13.81 2.98 -4.06
CA PRO A 105 -14.96 3.41 -3.28
C PRO A 105 -16.30 3.18 -3.98
N SER A 106 -16.35 3.40 -5.30
CA SER A 106 -17.58 3.20 -6.08
C SER A 106 -17.95 1.72 -6.16
N GLU A 107 -16.96 0.84 -6.37
CA GLU A 107 -17.16 -0.61 -6.35
C GLU A 107 -17.73 -1.08 -5.02
N GLN A 108 -17.10 -0.72 -3.90
CA GLN A 108 -17.57 -1.12 -2.57
C GLN A 108 -19.00 -0.65 -2.31
N ALA A 109 -19.33 0.59 -2.69
CA ALA A 109 -20.68 1.11 -2.51
C ALA A 109 -21.70 0.39 -3.41
N ILE A 110 -21.35 0.05 -4.65
CA ILE A 110 -22.20 -0.76 -5.54
C ILE A 110 -22.43 -2.15 -4.94
N LEU A 111 -21.39 -2.79 -4.44
CA LEU A 111 -21.49 -4.10 -3.80
C LEU A 111 -22.35 -4.05 -2.52
N ALA A 112 -22.17 -3.02 -1.68
CA ALA A 112 -22.95 -2.85 -0.45
C ALA A 112 -24.45 -2.66 -0.71
N ASP A 113 -24.82 -2.08 -1.86
CA ASP A 113 -26.23 -1.88 -2.26
C ASP A 113 -26.83 -3.09 -2.96
N THR A 114 -26.02 -3.77 -3.76
CA THR A 114 -26.49 -4.90 -4.58
C THR A 114 -26.74 -6.14 -3.72
N PHE A 115 -25.95 -6.31 -2.65
CA PHE A 115 -26.03 -7.49 -1.80
C PHE A 115 -26.69 -7.18 -0.45
N PRO A 116 -27.63 -8.05 0.02
CA PRO A 116 -28.22 -7.90 1.34
C PRO A 116 -27.15 -8.04 2.44
N PRO A 117 -27.38 -7.49 3.66
CA PRO A 117 -26.39 -7.45 4.74
C PRO A 117 -25.71 -8.81 5.03
N GLU A 118 -26.49 -9.91 4.95
CA GLU A 118 -26.00 -11.28 5.23
C GLU A 118 -25.01 -11.78 4.17
N LYS A 119 -25.10 -11.28 2.93
CA LYS A 119 -24.24 -11.66 1.79
C LYS A 119 -23.14 -10.63 1.48
N ARG A 120 -23.11 -9.50 2.17
CA ARG A 120 -22.09 -8.46 1.96
C ARG A 120 -20.67 -8.98 2.18
N GLY A 121 -20.47 -9.89 3.14
CA GLY A 121 -19.18 -10.54 3.36
C GLY A 121 -18.64 -11.26 2.12
N GLN A 122 -19.54 -11.96 1.39
CA GLN A 122 -19.17 -12.65 0.14
C GLN A 122 -18.85 -11.65 -0.98
N ALA A 123 -19.63 -10.56 -1.07
CA ALA A 123 -19.39 -9.49 -2.05
C ALA A 123 -18.04 -8.79 -1.80
N PHE A 124 -17.76 -8.46 -0.54
CA PHE A 124 -16.48 -7.86 -0.16
C PHE A 124 -15.29 -8.83 -0.27
N ALA A 125 -15.55 -10.16 -0.22
CA ALA A 125 -14.52 -11.14 -0.52
C ALA A 125 -14.03 -11.03 -1.97
N MET A 126 -14.93 -10.80 -2.92
CA MET A 126 -14.56 -10.60 -4.33
C MET A 126 -13.75 -9.30 -4.53
N TYR A 127 -14.16 -8.22 -3.88
CA TYR A 127 -13.41 -6.96 -3.88
C TYR A 127 -12.03 -7.15 -3.24
N GLY A 128 -11.97 -7.78 -2.06
CA GLY A 128 -10.72 -8.05 -1.35
C GLY A 128 -9.76 -8.92 -2.17
N LEU A 129 -10.28 -9.88 -2.92
CA LEU A 129 -9.50 -10.70 -3.83
C LEU A 129 -8.77 -9.81 -4.86
N ALA A 130 -9.46 -8.86 -5.48
CA ALA A 130 -8.86 -7.94 -6.43
C ALA A 130 -7.74 -7.11 -5.78
N VAL A 131 -8.03 -6.48 -4.62
CA VAL A 131 -7.10 -5.58 -3.92
C VAL A 131 -5.84 -6.29 -3.42
N VAL A 132 -5.94 -7.57 -3.07
CA VAL A 132 -4.84 -8.32 -2.44
C VAL A 132 -4.06 -9.17 -3.43
N CYS A 133 -4.73 -9.73 -4.45
CA CYS A 133 -4.04 -10.55 -5.45
C CYS A 133 -3.25 -9.71 -6.45
N ALA A 134 -3.72 -8.50 -6.76
CA ALA A 134 -3.04 -7.63 -7.71
C ALA A 134 -1.59 -7.29 -7.29
N PRO A 135 -1.29 -6.89 -6.03
CA PRO A 135 0.09 -6.66 -5.61
C PRO A 135 0.97 -7.92 -5.60
N ALA A 136 0.37 -9.11 -5.46
CA ALA A 136 1.12 -10.36 -5.48
C ALA A 136 1.51 -10.79 -6.90
N ILE A 137 0.67 -10.50 -7.89
CA ILE A 137 0.88 -10.84 -9.31
C ILE A 137 1.71 -9.75 -10.01
N GLY A 138 1.51 -8.49 -9.60
CA GLY A 138 2.09 -7.32 -10.26
C GLY A 138 3.59 -7.39 -10.51
N PRO A 139 4.44 -7.68 -9.50
CA PRO A 139 5.89 -7.73 -9.68
C PRO A 139 6.33 -8.78 -10.69
N THR A 140 5.72 -9.97 -10.66
CA THR A 140 6.05 -11.05 -11.59
C THR A 140 5.64 -10.71 -13.02
N LEU A 141 4.41 -10.19 -13.18
CA LEU A 141 3.89 -9.79 -14.50
C LEU A 141 4.63 -8.57 -15.05
N GLY A 142 4.91 -7.58 -14.18
CA GLY A 142 5.63 -6.38 -14.55
C GLY A 142 7.07 -6.66 -14.99
N GLY A 143 7.79 -7.47 -14.20
CA GLY A 143 9.13 -7.91 -14.55
C GLY A 143 9.15 -8.66 -15.89
N TYR A 144 8.26 -9.65 -16.08
CA TYR A 144 8.17 -10.38 -17.34
C TYR A 144 7.91 -9.46 -18.55
N ILE A 145 7.00 -8.50 -18.41
CA ILE A 145 6.69 -7.56 -19.51
C ILE A 145 7.88 -6.65 -19.80
N THR A 146 8.55 -6.10 -18.79
CA THR A 146 9.66 -5.16 -18.99
C THR A 146 10.94 -5.82 -19.47
N ASP A 147 11.17 -7.09 -19.08
CA ASP A 147 12.35 -7.84 -19.50
C ASP A 147 12.23 -8.39 -20.93
N ASN A 148 11.02 -8.72 -21.39
CA ASN A 148 10.77 -9.35 -22.69
C ASN A 148 10.15 -8.41 -23.74
N PHE A 149 9.55 -7.30 -23.30
CA PHE A 149 8.87 -6.30 -24.15
C PHE A 149 9.28 -4.88 -23.72
N ASP A 150 8.71 -3.86 -24.36
CA ASP A 150 8.88 -2.47 -23.94
C ASP A 150 8.06 -2.19 -22.66
N TRP A 151 8.61 -1.41 -21.73
CA TRP A 151 7.93 -0.99 -20.49
C TRP A 151 6.56 -0.33 -20.74
N ARG A 152 6.35 0.25 -21.93
CA ARG A 152 5.07 0.88 -22.31
C ARG A 152 3.90 -0.10 -22.29
N TRP A 153 4.14 -1.38 -22.50
CA TRP A 153 3.10 -2.42 -22.49
C TRP A 153 2.42 -2.58 -21.14
N ILE A 154 3.08 -2.21 -20.03
CA ILE A 154 2.44 -2.24 -18.70
C ILE A 154 1.20 -1.34 -18.66
N PHE A 155 1.22 -0.23 -19.38
CA PHE A 155 0.09 0.70 -19.47
C PHE A 155 -0.96 0.26 -20.50
N TYR A 156 -0.53 -0.30 -21.63
CA TYR A 156 -1.47 -0.77 -22.65
C TYR A 156 -2.30 -1.97 -22.19
N LEU A 157 -1.80 -2.79 -21.25
CA LEU A 157 -2.53 -3.89 -20.64
C LEU A 157 -3.85 -3.45 -19.99
N ASN A 158 -3.90 -2.23 -19.46
CA ASN A 158 -5.09 -1.69 -18.80
C ASN A 158 -6.23 -1.36 -19.81
N VAL A 159 -5.89 -0.98 -21.03
CA VAL A 159 -6.85 -0.47 -22.02
C VAL A 159 -7.94 -1.48 -22.38
N PRO A 160 -7.62 -2.72 -22.81
CA PRO A 160 -8.65 -3.70 -23.17
C PRO A 160 -9.54 -4.06 -21.98
N ILE A 161 -8.97 -4.12 -20.76
CA ILE A 161 -9.72 -4.46 -19.57
C ILE A 161 -10.67 -3.32 -19.17
N CYS A 162 -10.23 -2.06 -19.31
CA CYS A 162 -11.10 -0.90 -19.12
C CYS A 162 -12.26 -0.88 -20.12
N LEU A 163 -12.01 -1.21 -21.38
CA LEU A 163 -13.07 -1.30 -22.41
C LEU A 163 -14.09 -2.40 -22.06
N ILE A 164 -13.63 -3.57 -21.63
CA ILE A 164 -14.51 -4.66 -21.19
C ILE A 164 -15.31 -4.23 -19.94
N SER A 165 -14.66 -3.60 -18.96
CA SER A 165 -15.32 -3.10 -17.75
C SER A 165 -16.38 -2.04 -18.08
N LEU A 166 -16.09 -1.10 -18.96
CA LEU A 166 -17.04 -0.08 -19.44
C LEU A 166 -18.26 -0.73 -20.13
N PHE A 167 -18.01 -1.67 -21.05
CA PHE A 167 -19.07 -2.36 -21.76
C PHE A 167 -19.98 -3.12 -20.79
N LEU A 168 -19.41 -3.94 -19.92
CA LEU A 168 -20.18 -4.73 -18.96
C LEU A 168 -20.92 -3.83 -17.96
N THR A 169 -20.28 -2.79 -17.43
CA THR A 169 -20.90 -1.84 -16.49
C THR A 169 -22.06 -1.10 -17.13
N SER A 170 -21.93 -0.70 -18.40
CA SER A 170 -23.00 -0.02 -19.12
C SER A 170 -24.27 -0.87 -19.21
N ARG A 171 -24.12 -2.19 -19.34
CA ARG A 171 -25.21 -3.15 -19.55
C ARG A 171 -25.79 -3.72 -18.25
N ILE A 172 -24.96 -3.92 -17.22
CA ILE A 172 -25.34 -4.73 -16.05
C ILE A 172 -25.61 -3.85 -14.82
N VAL A 173 -24.85 -2.75 -14.63
CA VAL A 173 -24.96 -1.93 -13.42
C VAL A 173 -26.05 -0.89 -13.59
N GLU A 174 -26.92 -0.77 -12.58
CA GLU A 174 -27.96 0.28 -12.51
C GLU A 174 -27.85 1.02 -11.18
N ASP A 175 -28.14 2.34 -11.23
CA ASP A 175 -28.24 3.14 -10.02
C ASP A 175 -29.53 2.80 -9.27
N PRO A 176 -29.45 2.52 -7.94
CA PRO A 176 -30.62 2.31 -7.11
C PRO A 176 -31.59 3.50 -7.15
N PRO A 177 -32.91 3.28 -6.89
CA PRO A 177 -33.91 4.35 -6.97
C PRO A 177 -33.63 5.54 -6.06
N TYR A 178 -33.01 5.30 -4.89
CA TYR A 178 -32.65 6.38 -3.95
C TYR A 178 -31.52 7.26 -4.48
N VAL A 179 -30.53 6.69 -5.19
CA VAL A 179 -29.45 7.45 -5.86
C VAL A 179 -30.04 8.33 -6.96
N LYS A 180 -30.93 7.79 -7.80
CA LYS A 180 -31.62 8.55 -8.84
C LYS A 180 -32.41 9.73 -8.25
N LYS A 181 -33.14 9.48 -7.12
CA LYS A 181 -33.87 10.54 -6.40
C LYS A 181 -32.93 11.60 -5.82
N GLN A 182 -31.80 11.19 -5.27
CA GLN A 182 -30.80 12.09 -4.70
C GLN A 182 -30.20 13.00 -5.77
N VAL A 183 -29.79 12.45 -6.91
CA VAL A 183 -29.27 13.23 -8.05
C VAL A 183 -30.32 14.22 -8.55
N ALA A 184 -31.57 13.76 -8.74
CA ALA A 184 -32.65 14.63 -9.18
C ALA A 184 -32.93 15.78 -8.18
N LYS A 185 -32.84 15.51 -6.88
CA LYS A 185 -32.95 16.53 -5.81
C LYS A 185 -31.82 17.55 -5.91
N THR A 186 -30.57 17.09 -5.98
CA THR A 186 -29.38 17.94 -6.09
C THR A 186 -29.46 18.86 -7.31
N GLN A 187 -29.92 18.34 -8.45
CA GLN A 187 -30.08 19.11 -9.67
C GLN A 187 -31.23 20.16 -9.57
N ARG A 188 -32.36 19.78 -8.94
CA ARG A 188 -33.51 20.69 -8.76
C ARG A 188 -33.19 21.82 -7.79
N GLU A 189 -32.45 21.55 -6.74
CA GLU A 189 -32.05 22.53 -5.71
C GLU A 189 -30.90 23.42 -6.17
N GLY A 190 -30.32 23.17 -7.35
CA GLY A 190 -29.22 23.95 -7.90
C GLY A 190 -27.98 23.95 -7.00
N ILE A 191 -27.77 22.85 -6.27
CA ILE A 191 -26.63 22.72 -5.34
C ILE A 191 -25.33 22.81 -6.13
N LYS A 192 -24.50 23.79 -5.80
CA LYS A 192 -23.21 24.01 -6.44
C LYS A 192 -22.14 23.10 -5.80
N LEU A 193 -21.14 22.74 -6.60
CA LEU A 193 -19.94 22.07 -6.11
C LEU A 193 -19.21 22.97 -5.11
N ASP A 194 -18.80 22.37 -4.00
CA ASP A 194 -17.97 23.03 -3.00
C ASP A 194 -16.50 23.01 -3.44
N PHE A 195 -16.13 24.00 -4.25
CA PHE A 195 -14.75 24.13 -4.75
C PHE A 195 -13.75 24.42 -3.64
N LEU A 196 -14.17 25.14 -2.57
CA LEU A 196 -13.27 25.44 -1.45
C LEU A 196 -12.99 24.20 -0.62
N GLY A 197 -14.04 23.46 -0.24
CA GLY A 197 -13.88 22.18 0.45
C GLY A 197 -13.05 21.19 -0.36
N PHE A 198 -13.28 21.10 -1.67
CA PHE A 198 -12.48 20.27 -2.56
C PHE A 198 -11.01 20.71 -2.61
N GLY A 199 -10.73 22.01 -2.68
CA GLY A 199 -9.35 22.55 -2.67
C GLY A 199 -8.64 22.26 -1.35
N LEU A 200 -9.32 22.42 -0.20
CA LEU A 200 -8.77 22.11 1.12
C LEU A 200 -8.51 20.60 1.28
N LEU A 201 -9.40 19.77 0.79
CA LEU A 201 -9.23 18.32 0.76
C LEU A 201 -8.03 17.92 -0.10
N ALA A 202 -7.93 18.48 -1.31
CA ALA A 202 -6.83 18.21 -2.23
C ALA A 202 -5.49 18.63 -1.63
N LEU A 203 -5.44 19.81 -1.02
CA LEU A 203 -4.22 20.29 -0.36
C LEU A 203 -3.85 19.42 0.85
N THR A 204 -4.84 19.00 1.66
CA THR A 204 -4.61 18.16 2.84
C THR A 204 -4.04 16.79 2.45
N PHE A 205 -4.79 16.02 1.66
CA PHE A 205 -4.41 14.64 1.35
C PHE A 205 -3.31 14.56 0.31
N GLY A 206 -3.25 15.51 -0.63
CA GLY A 206 -2.17 15.62 -1.59
C GLY A 206 -0.82 15.93 -0.91
N SER A 207 -0.81 16.91 0.01
CA SER A 207 0.40 17.21 0.79
C SER A 207 0.79 16.07 1.72
N LEU A 208 -0.19 15.41 2.37
CA LEU A 208 0.06 14.26 3.23
C LEU A 208 0.74 13.13 2.47
N GLU A 209 0.16 12.74 1.32
CA GLU A 209 0.69 11.66 0.49
C GLU A 209 2.08 11.98 -0.04
N PHE A 210 2.29 13.21 -0.51
CA PHE A 210 3.61 13.69 -0.94
C PHE A 210 4.66 13.59 0.17
N VAL A 211 4.32 14.04 1.38
CA VAL A 211 5.24 13.98 2.55
C VAL A 211 5.53 12.54 2.94
N LEU A 212 4.55 11.65 2.91
CA LEU A 212 4.75 10.24 3.26
C LEU A 212 5.59 9.51 2.21
N ASP A 213 5.43 9.85 0.93
CA ASP A 213 6.16 9.20 -0.16
C ASP A 213 7.60 9.71 -0.26
N LYS A 214 7.80 11.05 -0.24
CA LYS A 214 9.10 11.69 -0.44
C LYS A 214 9.89 12.00 0.85
N GLY A 215 9.25 11.94 2.01
CA GLY A 215 9.85 12.37 3.27
C GLY A 215 11.18 11.71 3.59
N GLN A 216 11.34 10.41 3.35
CA GLN A 216 12.59 9.70 3.61
C GLN A 216 13.66 10.00 2.57
N GLU A 217 13.31 10.17 1.30
CA GLU A 217 14.23 10.49 0.21
C GLU A 217 14.84 11.89 0.40
N ASP A 218 14.00 12.84 0.85
CA ASP A 218 14.36 14.26 1.01
C ASP A 218 14.77 14.64 2.46
N ASP A 219 15.20 13.68 3.28
CA ASP A 219 15.67 13.91 4.66
C ASP A 219 14.65 14.59 5.59
N TRP A 220 13.36 14.30 5.42
CA TRP A 220 12.26 14.76 6.28
C TRP A 220 12.34 16.27 6.56
N PHE A 221 12.42 16.66 7.84
CA PHE A 221 12.47 18.06 8.27
C PHE A 221 13.80 18.76 7.97
N GLY A 222 14.81 18.07 7.44
CA GLY A 222 16.00 18.69 6.87
C GLY A 222 15.72 19.41 5.55
N SER A 223 14.68 18.98 4.82
CA SER A 223 14.24 19.61 3.58
C SER A 223 13.22 20.71 3.83
N HIS A 224 13.48 21.91 3.28
CA HIS A 224 12.51 23.01 3.31
C HIS A 224 11.22 22.69 2.55
N VAL A 225 11.31 21.85 1.50
CA VAL A 225 10.15 21.41 0.70
C VAL A 225 9.24 20.54 1.55
N ILE A 226 9.78 19.53 2.23
CA ILE A 226 8.98 18.66 3.11
C ILE A 226 8.37 19.47 4.26
N ALA A 227 9.16 20.36 4.90
CA ALA A 227 8.66 21.24 5.97
C ALA A 227 7.50 22.14 5.49
N PHE A 228 7.59 22.67 4.27
CA PHE A 228 6.49 23.44 3.66
C PHE A 228 5.24 22.59 3.48
N PHE A 229 5.34 21.39 2.88
CA PHE A 229 4.19 20.53 2.66
C PHE A 229 3.60 19.97 3.95
N VAL A 230 4.40 19.70 4.98
CA VAL A 230 3.90 19.33 6.33
C VAL A 230 3.07 20.48 6.91
N THR A 231 3.60 21.71 6.83
CA THR A 231 2.90 22.91 7.33
C THR A 231 1.61 23.14 6.55
N ALA A 232 1.67 23.05 5.22
CA ALA A 232 0.50 23.17 4.34
C ALA A 232 -0.56 22.09 4.66
N CYS A 233 -0.13 20.84 4.88
CA CYS A 233 -1.01 19.74 5.27
C CYS A 233 -1.74 20.04 6.59
N ILE A 234 -1.01 20.46 7.63
CA ILE A 234 -1.60 20.74 8.95
C ILE A 234 -2.59 21.91 8.86
N VAL A 235 -2.19 23.02 8.22
CA VAL A 235 -3.05 24.19 8.06
C VAL A 235 -4.30 23.86 7.24
N ALA A 236 -4.13 23.18 6.11
CA ALA A 236 -5.24 22.74 5.26
C ALA A 236 -6.16 21.76 5.98
N PHE A 237 -5.63 20.82 6.76
CA PHE A 237 -6.42 19.88 7.56
C PHE A 237 -7.30 20.58 8.60
N VAL A 238 -6.74 21.52 9.36
CA VAL A 238 -7.50 22.30 10.34
C VAL A 238 -8.57 23.15 9.64
N ALA A 239 -8.20 23.82 8.54
CA ALA A 239 -9.14 24.62 7.74
C ALA A 239 -10.25 23.74 7.13
N MET A 240 -9.91 22.54 6.64
CA MET A 240 -10.87 21.57 6.10
C MET A 240 -11.86 21.12 7.17
N ILE A 241 -11.40 20.72 8.36
CA ILE A 241 -12.29 20.31 9.46
C ILE A 241 -13.23 21.47 9.83
N TRP A 242 -12.69 22.68 9.96
CA TRP A 242 -13.51 23.86 10.27
C TRP A 242 -14.56 24.13 9.19
N TRP A 243 -14.19 24.03 7.89
CA TRP A 243 -15.08 24.24 6.76
C TRP A 243 -16.19 23.18 6.70
N GLU A 244 -15.85 21.90 6.83
CA GLU A 244 -16.81 20.80 6.82
C GLU A 244 -17.82 20.92 7.98
N LEU A 245 -17.37 21.32 9.18
CA LEU A 245 -18.25 21.57 10.32
C LEU A 245 -19.15 22.78 10.11
N LYS A 246 -18.68 23.81 9.40
CA LYS A 246 -19.49 24.99 9.04
C LYS A 246 -20.57 24.59 8.03
N GLU A 247 -20.21 23.92 6.94
CA GLU A 247 -21.17 23.42 5.93
C GLU A 247 -22.25 22.53 6.58
N LEU A 248 -21.87 21.67 7.51
CA LEU A 248 -22.79 20.83 8.26
C LEU A 248 -23.75 21.64 9.12
N ARG A 249 -23.28 22.72 9.78
CA ARG A 249 -24.15 23.63 10.59
C ARG A 249 -25.11 24.42 9.71
N GLU A 250 -24.71 24.76 8.49
CA GLU A 250 -25.57 25.46 7.53
C GLU A 250 -26.58 24.50 6.85
N GLY A 251 -26.58 23.19 7.21
CA GLY A 251 -27.49 22.20 6.64
C GLY A 251 -27.11 21.76 5.23
N LYS A 252 -25.94 22.14 4.76
CA LYS A 252 -25.39 21.70 3.47
C LYS A 252 -24.73 20.32 3.61
N ARG A 253 -24.52 19.65 2.49
CA ARG A 253 -23.84 18.36 2.49
C ARG A 253 -22.32 18.57 2.43
N PRO A 254 -21.57 18.17 3.47
CA PRO A 254 -20.12 18.25 3.49
C PRO A 254 -19.52 17.23 2.49
N ILE A 255 -18.28 17.47 2.03
CA ILE A 255 -17.54 16.51 1.19
C ILE A 255 -17.17 15.30 2.02
N LEU A 256 -16.67 15.53 3.25
CA LEU A 256 -16.38 14.47 4.22
C LEU A 256 -17.48 14.40 5.27
N ASN A 257 -18.19 13.29 5.33
CA ASN A 257 -19.23 13.08 6.34
C ASN A 257 -18.61 12.73 7.71
N LEU A 258 -18.14 13.74 8.42
CA LEU A 258 -17.54 13.58 9.75
C LEU A 258 -18.53 13.04 10.80
N THR A 259 -19.86 13.10 10.52
CA THR A 259 -20.86 12.55 11.45
C THR A 259 -20.78 11.05 11.61
N LEU A 260 -20.19 10.34 10.65
CA LEU A 260 -19.94 8.89 10.73
C LEU A 260 -19.03 8.52 11.90
N PHE A 261 -18.08 9.39 12.26
CA PHE A 261 -17.16 9.15 13.39
C PHE A 261 -17.86 9.22 14.75
N LYS A 262 -19.07 9.79 14.85
CA LYS A 262 -19.89 9.71 16.05
C LYS A 262 -20.40 8.30 16.33
N ARG A 263 -20.35 7.41 15.33
CA ARG A 263 -20.71 6.00 15.47
C ARG A 263 -19.47 5.19 15.83
N PRO A 264 -19.38 4.60 17.03
CA PRO A 264 -18.18 3.89 17.47
C PRO A 264 -17.80 2.73 16.55
N GLN A 265 -18.79 2.03 15.93
CA GLN A 265 -18.53 0.98 14.96
C GLN A 265 -17.71 1.47 13.77
N PHE A 266 -18.09 2.65 13.24
CA PHE A 266 -17.40 3.23 12.10
C PHE A 266 -16.02 3.74 12.49
N ALA A 267 -15.89 4.47 13.61
CA ALA A 267 -14.62 5.00 14.08
C ALA A 267 -13.59 3.88 14.33
N ILE A 268 -14.02 2.78 14.98
CA ILE A 268 -13.16 1.61 15.20
C ILE A 268 -12.80 0.95 13.86
N SER A 269 -13.77 0.75 12.96
CA SER A 269 -13.49 0.15 11.63
C SER A 269 -12.52 1.00 10.81
N PHE A 270 -12.63 2.33 10.87
CA PHE A 270 -11.69 3.25 10.23
C PHE A 270 -10.26 3.06 10.76
N THR A 271 -10.10 3.01 12.10
CA THR A 271 -8.81 2.77 12.75
C THR A 271 -8.23 1.40 12.36
N LEU A 272 -9.06 0.35 12.41
CA LEU A 272 -8.62 -1.00 12.06
C LEU A 272 -8.25 -1.11 10.57
N MET A 273 -8.96 -0.38 9.69
CA MET A 273 -8.63 -0.33 8.27
C MET A 273 -7.32 0.39 8.00
N PHE A 274 -7.03 1.47 8.74
CA PHE A 274 -5.72 2.14 8.71
C PHE A 274 -4.60 1.17 9.11
N VAL A 275 -4.77 0.45 10.23
CA VAL A 275 -3.76 -0.52 10.71
C VAL A 275 -3.58 -1.68 9.73
N LEU A 276 -4.67 -2.14 9.11
CA LEU A 276 -4.60 -3.18 8.06
C LEU A 276 -3.80 -2.68 6.85
N GLY A 277 -4.07 -1.45 6.39
CA GLY A 277 -3.29 -0.82 5.31
C GLY A 277 -1.81 -0.70 5.67
N PHE A 278 -1.52 -0.21 6.87
CA PHE A 278 -0.16 -0.07 7.40
C PHE A 278 0.60 -1.41 7.40
N ALA A 279 -0.02 -2.47 7.91
CA ALA A 279 0.60 -3.80 7.97
C ALA A 279 0.74 -4.44 6.59
N LEU A 280 -0.30 -4.35 5.73
CA LEU A 280 -0.34 -4.96 4.41
C LEU A 280 0.75 -4.37 3.51
N TYR A 281 0.72 -3.04 3.27
CA TYR A 281 1.63 -2.39 2.33
C TYR A 281 3.06 -2.33 2.88
N GLY A 282 3.23 -2.04 4.18
CA GLY A 282 4.55 -2.03 4.81
C GLY A 282 5.29 -3.36 4.65
N THR A 283 4.63 -4.48 4.95
CA THR A 283 5.27 -5.81 4.81
C THR A 283 5.43 -6.26 3.36
N THR A 284 4.58 -5.78 2.45
CA THR A 284 4.68 -6.11 1.02
C THR A 284 5.93 -5.49 0.40
N ILE A 285 6.42 -4.37 0.89
CA ILE A 285 7.67 -3.74 0.44
C ILE A 285 8.86 -4.28 1.22
N LEU A 286 8.73 -4.44 2.54
CA LEU A 286 9.83 -4.80 3.43
C LEU A 286 10.45 -6.17 3.09
N ILE A 287 9.63 -7.19 2.83
CA ILE A 287 10.12 -8.55 2.62
C ILE A 287 10.87 -8.75 1.29
N PRO A 288 10.35 -8.31 0.12
CA PRO A 288 11.13 -8.35 -1.10
C PRO A 288 12.45 -7.58 -1.02
N GLN A 289 12.44 -6.42 -0.36
CA GLN A 289 13.65 -5.64 -0.15
C GLN A 289 14.67 -6.43 0.70
N PHE A 290 14.25 -7.08 1.79
CA PHE A 290 15.10 -7.94 2.60
C PHE A 290 15.75 -9.06 1.77
N VAL A 291 14.96 -9.80 1.00
CA VAL A 291 15.48 -10.96 0.23
C VAL A 291 16.38 -10.54 -0.93
N GLN A 292 16.10 -9.39 -1.58
CA GLN A 292 16.95 -8.89 -2.67
C GLN A 292 18.24 -8.29 -2.13
N THR A 293 18.20 -7.41 -1.14
CA THR A 293 19.37 -6.66 -0.67
C THR A 293 20.28 -7.49 0.23
N LEU A 294 19.73 -8.37 1.09
CA LEU A 294 20.51 -9.10 2.09
C LEU A 294 20.75 -10.57 1.73
N LEU A 295 19.78 -11.24 1.10
CA LEU A 295 19.95 -12.63 0.67
C LEU A 295 20.45 -12.75 -0.77
N GLY A 296 20.45 -11.65 -1.54
CA GLY A 296 20.95 -11.64 -2.92
C GLY A 296 20.03 -12.34 -3.94
N TYR A 297 18.73 -12.43 -3.62
CA TYR A 297 17.76 -13.01 -4.55
C TYR A 297 17.48 -12.06 -5.71
N THR A 298 17.21 -12.61 -6.89
CA THR A 298 16.72 -11.84 -8.03
C THR A 298 15.33 -11.27 -7.75
N ALA A 299 14.93 -10.25 -8.49
CA ALA A 299 13.57 -9.67 -8.37
C ALA A 299 12.49 -10.73 -8.65
N GLU A 300 12.74 -11.67 -9.58
CA GLU A 300 11.86 -12.78 -9.87
C GLU A 300 11.67 -13.71 -8.67
N LEU A 301 12.76 -14.15 -8.03
CA LEU A 301 12.70 -14.99 -6.83
C LEU A 301 12.04 -14.27 -5.65
N ALA A 302 12.28 -12.97 -5.49
CA ALA A 302 11.60 -12.17 -4.48
C ALA A 302 10.08 -12.08 -4.73
N GLY A 303 9.66 -11.94 -5.98
CA GLY A 303 8.26 -12.03 -6.39
C GLY A 303 7.64 -13.40 -6.09
N LEU A 304 8.38 -14.48 -6.35
CA LEU A 304 7.96 -15.85 -6.05
C LEU A 304 7.84 -16.13 -4.53
N VAL A 305 8.53 -15.39 -3.66
CA VAL A 305 8.30 -15.45 -2.19
C VAL A 305 6.94 -14.86 -1.82
N LEU A 306 6.46 -13.83 -2.57
CA LEU A 306 5.18 -13.19 -2.30
C LEU A 306 3.98 -13.95 -2.90
N SER A 307 4.15 -14.58 -4.06
CA SER A 307 3.07 -15.21 -4.83
C SER A 307 2.27 -16.27 -4.05
N PRO A 308 2.89 -17.18 -3.26
CA PRO A 308 2.14 -18.15 -2.45
C PRO A 308 1.27 -17.51 -1.37
N ALA A 309 1.69 -16.36 -0.82
CA ALA A 309 0.88 -15.59 0.11
C ALA A 309 -0.36 -15.00 -0.57
N GLY A 310 -0.23 -14.50 -1.80
CA GLY A 310 -1.36 -14.06 -2.63
C GLY A 310 -2.34 -15.21 -2.91
N LEU A 311 -1.83 -16.40 -3.28
CA LEU A 311 -2.66 -17.59 -3.47
C LEU A 311 -3.39 -18.00 -2.18
N MET A 312 -2.71 -17.96 -1.03
CA MET A 312 -3.34 -18.23 0.27
C MET A 312 -4.47 -17.26 0.55
N MET A 313 -4.29 -15.97 0.32
CA MET A 313 -5.37 -14.99 0.47
C MET A 313 -6.51 -15.26 -0.50
N MET A 314 -6.21 -15.62 -1.74
CA MET A 314 -7.21 -15.98 -2.75
C MET A 314 -8.09 -17.16 -2.29
N CYS A 315 -7.49 -18.17 -1.67
CA CYS A 315 -8.23 -19.31 -1.10
C CYS A 315 -9.00 -18.95 0.17
N MET A 316 -8.44 -18.05 1.02
CA MET A 316 -9.06 -17.69 2.29
C MET A 316 -10.19 -16.67 2.15
N MET A 317 -10.16 -15.77 1.17
CA MET A 317 -11.19 -14.75 0.97
C MET A 317 -12.61 -15.32 0.85
N PRO A 318 -12.89 -16.33 0.01
CA PRO A 318 -14.22 -16.95 -0.05
C PRO A 318 -14.63 -17.60 1.28
N VAL A 319 -13.69 -18.25 1.97
CA VAL A 319 -13.94 -18.89 3.28
C VAL A 319 -14.33 -17.84 4.32
N VAL A 320 -13.56 -16.75 4.43
CA VAL A 320 -13.84 -15.66 5.36
C VAL A 320 -15.14 -14.94 4.98
N GLY A 321 -15.40 -14.76 3.68
CA GLY A 321 -16.66 -14.19 3.18
C GLY A 321 -17.88 -15.01 3.62
N PHE A 322 -17.78 -16.33 3.55
CA PHE A 322 -18.81 -17.24 4.03
C PHE A 322 -18.95 -17.22 5.56
N LEU A 323 -17.82 -17.24 6.28
CA LEU A 323 -17.81 -17.16 7.74
C LEU A 323 -18.39 -15.83 8.26
N SER A 324 -18.17 -14.72 7.55
CA SER A 324 -18.69 -13.40 7.93
C SER A 324 -20.22 -13.32 7.99
N GLY A 325 -20.93 -14.24 7.28
CA GLY A 325 -22.39 -14.38 7.39
C GLY A 325 -22.84 -15.25 8.57
N LYS A 326 -21.95 -16.00 9.20
CA LYS A 326 -22.29 -17.00 10.24
C LYS A 326 -21.65 -16.72 11.60
N VAL A 327 -20.50 -16.07 11.62
CA VAL A 327 -19.70 -15.79 12.82
C VAL A 327 -19.69 -14.30 13.08
N GLU A 328 -19.76 -13.92 14.36
CA GLU A 328 -19.65 -12.51 14.76
C GLU A 328 -18.35 -11.89 14.20
N PRO A 329 -18.44 -10.77 13.46
CA PRO A 329 -17.27 -10.12 12.84
C PRO A 329 -16.14 -9.82 13.84
N ARG A 330 -16.49 -9.48 15.09
CA ARG A 330 -15.53 -9.25 16.19
C ARG A 330 -14.62 -10.45 16.44
N LYS A 331 -15.15 -11.68 16.40
CA LYS A 331 -14.36 -12.91 16.62
C LYS A 331 -13.41 -13.16 15.44
N LEU A 332 -13.90 -12.90 14.21
CA LEU A 332 -13.08 -13.05 12.99
C LEU A 332 -11.92 -12.05 12.98
N ILE A 333 -12.18 -10.78 13.34
CA ILE A 333 -11.14 -9.75 13.44
C ILE A 333 -10.14 -10.10 14.55
N GLY A 334 -10.64 -10.57 15.72
CA GLY A 334 -9.78 -11.02 16.81
C GLY A 334 -8.86 -12.15 16.41
N PHE A 335 -9.38 -13.15 15.71
CA PHE A 335 -8.58 -14.23 15.15
C PHE A 335 -7.57 -13.72 14.12
N GLY A 336 -7.98 -12.81 13.23
CA GLY A 336 -7.12 -12.19 12.23
C GLY A 336 -5.92 -11.44 12.85
N PHE A 337 -6.17 -10.58 13.86
CA PHE A 337 -5.09 -9.86 14.55
C PHE A 337 -4.19 -10.79 15.37
N LEU A 338 -4.75 -11.81 16.01
CA LEU A 338 -3.96 -12.81 16.73
C LEU A 338 -3.03 -13.56 15.77
N ASN A 339 -3.58 -14.06 14.65
CA ASN A 339 -2.81 -14.76 13.63
C ASN A 339 -1.73 -13.83 13.03
N LEU A 340 -2.09 -12.60 12.67
CA LEU A 340 -1.14 -11.61 12.16
C LEU A 340 -0.01 -11.33 13.17
N THR A 341 -0.35 -11.14 14.44
CA THR A 341 0.64 -10.91 15.51
C THR A 341 1.58 -12.11 15.66
N LEU A 342 1.05 -13.34 15.68
CA LEU A 342 1.86 -14.55 15.78
C LEU A 342 2.76 -14.75 14.56
N SER A 343 2.26 -14.46 13.34
CA SER A 343 3.07 -14.52 12.11
C SER A 343 4.21 -13.51 12.13
N LEU A 344 3.95 -12.28 12.59
CA LEU A 344 4.97 -11.24 12.73
C LEU A 344 5.99 -11.57 13.82
N LEU A 345 5.57 -12.17 14.95
CA LEU A 345 6.49 -12.70 15.95
C LEU A 345 7.41 -13.78 15.38
N TRP A 346 6.87 -14.67 14.55
CA TRP A 346 7.71 -15.65 13.85
C TRP A 346 8.68 -14.97 12.87
N MET A 347 8.20 -13.99 12.10
CA MET A 347 9.04 -13.20 11.20
C MET A 347 10.09 -12.35 11.95
N ALA A 348 9.89 -12.01 13.22
CA ALA A 348 10.89 -11.30 14.03
C ALA A 348 12.18 -12.15 14.32
N ASN A 349 12.24 -13.40 13.85
CA ASN A 349 13.43 -14.26 13.86
C ASN A 349 14.14 -14.29 12.49
N LEU A 350 13.95 -13.28 11.63
CA LEU A 350 14.68 -13.17 10.38
C LEU A 350 16.19 -13.17 10.61
N ASN A 351 16.90 -13.94 9.80
CA ASN A 351 18.36 -14.00 9.77
C ASN A 351 18.87 -14.27 8.34
N LEU A 352 20.18 -14.14 8.14
CA LEU A 352 20.80 -14.31 6.82
C LEU A 352 20.90 -15.76 6.34
N GLN A 353 20.49 -16.73 7.17
CA GLN A 353 20.56 -18.17 6.85
C GLN A 353 19.18 -18.78 6.56
N LEU A 354 18.13 -17.95 6.50
CA LEU A 354 16.77 -18.42 6.20
C LEU A 354 16.69 -19.06 4.80
N SER A 355 16.08 -20.23 4.78
CA SER A 355 15.78 -20.89 3.51
C SER A 355 14.58 -20.22 2.78
N TYR A 356 14.53 -20.37 1.46
CA TYR A 356 13.40 -19.92 0.65
C TYR A 356 12.06 -20.45 1.18
N GLY A 357 11.99 -21.74 1.52
CA GLY A 357 10.75 -22.35 2.04
C GLY A 357 10.27 -21.73 3.35
N GLN A 358 11.19 -21.40 4.27
CA GLN A 358 10.81 -20.73 5.53
C GLN A 358 10.21 -19.35 5.29
N LEU A 359 10.79 -18.55 4.40
CA LEU A 359 10.25 -17.24 4.01
C LEU A 359 8.85 -17.35 3.41
N VAL A 360 8.65 -18.30 2.51
CA VAL A 360 7.33 -18.57 1.90
C VAL A 360 6.30 -18.96 2.96
N PHE A 361 6.63 -19.86 3.89
CA PHE A 361 5.71 -20.27 4.95
C PHE A 361 5.35 -19.12 5.90
N MET A 362 6.32 -18.29 6.29
CA MET A 362 6.08 -17.09 7.09
C MET A 362 5.09 -16.14 6.39
N ARG A 363 5.26 -15.94 5.07
CA ARG A 363 4.36 -15.09 4.27
C ARG A 363 2.96 -15.69 4.12
N ILE A 364 2.84 -16.99 3.89
CA ILE A 364 1.55 -17.70 3.82
C ILE A 364 0.79 -17.52 5.14
N PHE A 365 1.48 -17.71 6.27
CA PHE A 365 0.87 -17.59 7.59
C PHE A 365 0.40 -16.15 7.87
N GLN A 366 1.21 -15.16 7.53
CA GLN A 366 0.84 -13.74 7.63
C GLN A 366 -0.37 -13.40 6.75
N ALA A 367 -0.37 -13.86 5.51
CA ALA A 367 -1.43 -13.61 4.54
C ALA A 367 -2.78 -14.17 5.01
N SER A 368 -2.78 -15.34 5.65
CA SER A 368 -4.00 -15.90 6.23
C SER A 368 -4.61 -14.97 7.30
N GLY A 369 -3.79 -14.36 8.17
CA GLY A 369 -4.25 -13.38 9.14
C GLY A 369 -4.89 -12.14 8.52
N LEU A 370 -4.24 -11.58 7.47
CA LEU A 370 -4.75 -10.42 6.75
C LEU A 370 -6.11 -10.69 6.07
N ALA A 371 -6.33 -11.90 5.55
CA ALA A 371 -7.61 -12.29 4.96
C ALA A 371 -8.76 -12.21 5.98
N PHE A 372 -8.52 -12.63 7.24
CA PHE A 372 -9.51 -12.55 8.32
C PHE A 372 -9.76 -11.14 8.83
N LEU A 373 -8.95 -10.15 8.45
CA LEU A 373 -9.16 -8.75 8.81
C LEU A 373 -9.97 -7.99 7.74
N PHE A 374 -9.61 -8.15 6.48
CA PHE A 374 -10.10 -7.29 5.39
C PHE A 374 -11.63 -7.30 5.28
N ILE A 375 -12.25 -8.48 5.17
CA ILE A 375 -13.69 -8.63 4.93
C ILE A 375 -14.52 -8.22 6.16
N PRO A 376 -14.23 -8.73 7.39
CA PRO A 376 -15.03 -8.37 8.54
C PRO A 376 -14.94 -6.90 8.92
N ILE A 377 -13.78 -6.23 8.79
CA ILE A 377 -13.63 -4.81 9.06
C ILE A 377 -14.52 -3.99 8.10
N ASN A 378 -14.47 -4.30 6.79
CA ASN A 378 -15.37 -3.68 5.82
C ASN A 378 -16.85 -3.92 6.19
N THR A 379 -17.22 -5.13 6.56
CA THR A 379 -18.60 -5.46 6.90
C THR A 379 -19.11 -4.66 8.10
N ILE A 380 -18.28 -4.51 9.16
CA ILE A 380 -18.65 -3.73 10.35
C ILE A 380 -18.83 -2.24 10.02
N ALA A 381 -18.02 -1.68 9.14
CA ALA A 381 -18.09 -0.28 8.75
C ALA A 381 -19.50 0.12 8.23
N TYR A 382 -20.23 -0.83 7.63
CA TYR A 382 -21.58 -0.60 7.09
C TYR A 382 -22.71 -0.94 8.07
N ILE A 383 -22.42 -1.40 9.30
CA ILE A 383 -23.48 -1.72 10.28
C ILE A 383 -24.13 -0.44 10.80
N GLY A 384 -25.46 -0.38 10.72
CA GLY A 384 -26.24 0.77 11.20
C GLY A 384 -26.10 2.04 10.35
N VAL A 385 -25.52 1.92 9.16
CA VAL A 385 -25.38 3.02 8.20
C VAL A 385 -26.59 3.06 7.28
N LYS A 386 -27.07 4.25 6.96
CA LYS A 386 -28.13 4.45 5.97
C LYS A 386 -27.58 4.17 4.57
N GLN A 387 -28.41 3.61 3.69
CA GLN A 387 -28.00 3.34 2.29
C GLN A 387 -27.47 4.61 1.58
N THR A 388 -28.01 5.77 1.91
CA THR A 388 -27.56 7.06 1.37
C THR A 388 -26.13 7.45 1.77
N GLU A 389 -25.58 6.85 2.83
CA GLU A 389 -24.25 7.10 3.38
C GLU A 389 -23.22 6.03 2.93
N ASN A 390 -23.64 5.00 2.16
CA ASN A 390 -22.76 3.90 1.75
C ASN A 390 -21.53 4.39 0.96
N ASN A 391 -21.67 5.43 0.14
CA ASN A 391 -20.55 6.04 -0.57
C ASN A 391 -19.56 6.72 0.38
N ASP A 392 -20.08 7.43 1.40
CA ASP A 392 -19.24 8.13 2.38
C ASP A 392 -18.42 7.09 3.19
N VAL A 393 -19.07 5.98 3.59
CA VAL A 393 -18.39 4.87 4.27
C VAL A 393 -17.30 4.26 3.42
N SER A 394 -17.58 3.96 2.14
CA SER A 394 -16.57 3.37 1.25
C SER A 394 -15.41 4.33 0.97
N GLY A 395 -15.70 5.61 0.74
CA GLY A 395 -14.68 6.64 0.53
C GLY A 395 -13.73 6.75 1.71
N LEU A 396 -14.30 6.89 2.93
CA LEU A 396 -13.50 7.03 4.15
C LEU A 396 -12.75 5.76 4.54
N THR A 397 -13.32 4.55 4.35
CA THR A 397 -12.62 3.30 4.65
C THR A 397 -11.46 3.04 3.70
N ASN A 398 -11.62 3.36 2.41
CA ASN A 398 -10.53 3.28 1.44
C ASN A 398 -9.45 4.33 1.71
N LEU A 399 -9.84 5.55 2.08
CA LEU A 399 -8.92 6.60 2.52
C LEU A 399 -8.08 6.13 3.73
N ALA A 400 -8.73 5.55 4.76
CA ALA A 400 -8.03 5.00 5.92
C ALA A 400 -7.00 3.96 5.53
N ARG A 401 -7.38 3.02 4.64
CA ARG A 401 -6.47 1.98 4.16
C ARG A 401 -5.29 2.56 3.39
N ASN A 402 -5.51 3.53 2.50
CA ASN A 402 -4.45 4.12 1.70
C ASN A 402 -3.49 4.96 2.54
N ILE A 403 -4.00 5.86 3.40
CA ILE A 403 -3.16 6.62 4.33
C ILE A 403 -2.39 5.67 5.27
N GLY A 404 -3.05 4.60 5.74
CA GLY A 404 -2.40 3.54 6.50
C GLY A 404 -1.26 2.91 5.72
N GLY A 405 -1.49 2.59 4.45
CA GLY A 405 -0.49 2.03 3.53
C GLY A 405 0.71 2.94 3.35
N SER A 406 0.49 4.19 2.94
CA SER A 406 1.55 5.18 2.72
C SER A 406 2.30 5.49 4.02
N SER A 407 1.59 5.57 5.17
CA SER A 407 2.23 5.70 6.49
C SER A 407 3.08 4.48 6.84
N GLY A 408 2.62 3.28 6.49
CA GLY A 408 3.34 2.02 6.71
C GLY A 408 4.63 1.97 5.90
N THR A 409 4.57 2.28 4.61
CA THR A 409 5.75 2.31 3.73
C THR A 409 6.76 3.36 4.17
N ALA A 410 6.31 4.58 4.47
CA ALA A 410 7.14 5.67 4.99
C ALA A 410 7.83 5.30 6.31
N PHE A 411 7.09 4.70 7.24
CA PHE A 411 7.62 4.22 8.52
C PHE A 411 8.69 3.15 8.30
N MET A 412 8.42 2.15 7.43
CA MET A 412 9.37 1.06 7.16
C MET A 412 10.67 1.60 6.55
N ALA A 413 10.59 2.47 5.53
CA ALA A 413 11.75 3.07 4.89
C ALA A 413 12.59 3.90 5.89
N THR A 414 11.93 4.76 6.67
CA THR A 414 12.59 5.61 7.66
C THR A 414 13.25 4.79 8.77
N MET A 415 12.52 3.82 9.32
CA MET A 415 13.06 2.98 10.40
C MET A 415 14.18 2.09 9.90
N LEU A 416 14.11 1.57 8.67
CA LEU A 416 15.17 0.76 8.10
C LEU A 416 16.49 1.56 8.05
N THR A 417 16.46 2.77 7.49
CA THR A 417 17.64 3.64 7.42
C THR A 417 18.17 3.98 8.81
N ARG A 418 17.30 4.51 9.70
CA ARG A 418 17.72 4.96 11.05
C ARG A 418 18.22 3.83 11.93
N ARG A 419 17.55 2.66 11.90
CA ARG A 419 17.95 1.51 12.74
C ARG A 419 19.20 0.84 12.19
N THR A 420 19.39 0.78 10.86
CA THR A 420 20.64 0.28 10.27
C THR A 420 21.82 1.12 10.76
N VAL A 421 21.74 2.45 10.65
CA VAL A 421 22.80 3.36 11.15
C VAL A 421 23.03 3.22 12.66
N ALA A 422 21.97 3.07 13.46
CA ALA A 422 22.08 2.86 14.90
C ALA A 422 22.80 1.54 15.25
N HIS A 423 22.45 0.44 14.57
CA HIS A 423 23.12 -0.85 14.77
C HIS A 423 24.56 -0.83 14.24
N GLU A 424 24.83 -0.18 13.11
CA GLU A 424 26.19 0.02 12.59
C GLU A 424 27.05 0.79 13.58
N SER A 425 26.60 1.94 14.05
CA SER A 425 27.34 2.78 15.00
C SER A 425 27.64 2.03 16.31
N SER A 426 26.73 1.20 16.76
CA SER A 426 26.93 0.33 17.93
C SER A 426 27.98 -0.76 17.68
N ALA A 427 27.93 -1.40 16.51
CA ALA A 427 28.84 -2.48 16.15
C ALA A 427 30.27 -1.97 15.87
N VAL A 428 30.41 -0.82 15.22
CA VAL A 428 31.71 -0.18 14.91
C VAL A 428 32.51 0.13 16.18
N ARG A 429 31.86 0.42 17.31
CA ARG A 429 32.56 0.64 18.60
C ARG A 429 33.46 -0.52 19.00
N ASN A 430 33.13 -1.73 18.56
CA ASN A 430 33.91 -2.94 18.86
C ASN A 430 35.00 -3.24 17.81
N LEU A 431 35.02 -2.52 16.68
CA LEU A 431 36.00 -2.71 15.59
C LEU A 431 37.21 -1.76 15.77
N THR A 432 37.82 -1.80 16.94
CA THR A 432 38.99 -0.99 17.25
C THR A 432 40.25 -1.84 17.23
N PRO A 433 41.43 -1.28 16.89
CA PRO A 433 42.71 -1.98 16.97
C PRO A 433 43.04 -2.47 18.38
N ALA A 434 42.40 -1.92 19.41
CA ALA A 434 42.56 -2.37 20.80
C ALA A 434 41.84 -3.71 21.07
N ASN A 435 40.82 -4.06 20.28
CA ASN A 435 40.08 -5.30 20.44
C ASN A 435 40.87 -6.50 19.88
N PRO A 436 41.25 -7.50 20.73
CA PRO A 436 42.01 -8.65 20.27
C PRO A 436 41.27 -9.49 19.20
N GLY A 437 39.95 -9.61 19.35
CA GLY A 437 39.12 -10.35 18.38
C GLY A 437 39.11 -9.70 16.99
N TYR A 438 39.02 -8.36 16.92
CA TYR A 438 39.11 -7.62 15.66
C TYR A 438 40.49 -7.81 15.01
N ARG A 439 41.57 -7.73 15.77
CA ARG A 439 42.93 -7.96 15.25
C ARG A 439 43.11 -9.36 14.70
N ALA A 440 42.71 -10.39 15.44
CA ALA A 440 42.78 -11.77 14.98
C ALA A 440 41.99 -11.99 13.69
N TRP A 441 40.80 -11.42 13.62
CA TRP A 441 39.95 -11.50 12.42
C TRP A 441 40.56 -10.76 11.23
N MET A 442 41.07 -9.56 11.42
CA MET A 442 41.80 -8.81 10.38
C MET A 442 42.99 -9.59 9.86
N HIS A 443 43.84 -10.14 10.73
CA HIS A 443 45.00 -10.94 10.32
C HIS A 443 44.58 -12.20 9.51
N SER A 444 43.51 -12.89 9.91
CA SER A 444 43.02 -14.06 9.15
C SER A 444 42.55 -13.68 7.76
N LEU A 445 41.82 -12.55 7.62
CA LEU A 445 41.34 -12.06 6.34
C LEU A 445 42.48 -11.54 5.45
N GLU A 446 43.42 -10.78 6.00
CA GLU A 446 44.61 -10.34 5.27
C GLU A 446 45.44 -11.52 4.75
N GLY A 447 45.59 -12.56 5.56
CA GLY A 447 46.22 -13.82 5.14
C GLY A 447 45.47 -14.49 3.96
N ALA A 448 44.16 -14.56 4.02
CA ALA A 448 43.32 -15.10 2.97
C ALA A 448 43.39 -14.29 1.67
N PHE A 449 43.43 -12.94 1.76
CA PHE A 449 43.57 -12.07 0.59
C PHE A 449 44.97 -12.01 0.00
N LYS A 450 46.03 -12.24 0.80
CA LYS A 450 47.42 -12.32 0.35
C LYS A 450 47.77 -13.68 -0.30
N GLY A 451 47.15 -14.76 0.21
CA GLY A 451 47.53 -16.13 -0.14
C GLY A 451 47.12 -16.60 -1.53
N GLY A 452 46.38 -15.91 -2.31
CA GLY A 452 46.01 -16.21 -3.72
C GLY A 452 45.37 -17.57 -4.01
N ASN A 453 45.26 -18.45 -3.02
CA ASN A 453 44.70 -19.79 -3.16
C ASN A 453 43.20 -19.79 -2.91
N GLY A 454 42.38 -19.51 -3.91
CA GLY A 454 40.99 -19.97 -4.11
C GLY A 454 39.98 -20.01 -2.94
N THR A 455 40.38 -19.70 -1.71
CA THR A 455 39.57 -19.73 -0.49
C THR A 455 39.06 -18.35 -0.07
N ALA A 456 39.27 -17.33 -0.90
CA ALA A 456 38.66 -16.03 -0.67
C ALA A 456 37.13 -16.16 -0.76
N PRO A 457 36.36 -15.60 0.22
CA PRO A 457 34.91 -15.66 0.17
C PRO A 457 34.37 -15.10 -1.16
N PRO A 458 33.25 -15.62 -1.71
CA PRO A 458 32.75 -15.27 -3.05
C PRO A 458 32.55 -13.75 -3.29
N VAL A 459 32.43 -12.96 -2.23
CA VAL A 459 32.28 -11.50 -2.27
C VAL A 459 33.61 -10.76 -2.55
N ALA A 460 34.77 -11.43 -2.38
CA ALA A 460 36.08 -10.83 -2.58
C ALA A 460 36.37 -10.50 -4.05
N GLY A 461 35.82 -11.27 -4.97
CA GLY A 461 35.98 -11.04 -6.42
C GLY A 461 35.30 -9.76 -6.91
N ALA A 462 34.15 -9.40 -6.33
CA ALA A 462 33.42 -8.18 -6.70
C ALA A 462 34.11 -6.90 -6.19
N ILE A 463 34.84 -6.97 -5.07
CA ILE A 463 35.56 -5.82 -4.47
C ILE A 463 36.92 -5.62 -5.15
N ALA A 464 37.60 -6.69 -5.59
CA ALA A 464 38.88 -6.63 -6.23
C ALA A 464 38.84 -6.05 -7.67
N GLY A 465 37.69 -6.10 -8.34
CA GLY A 465 37.50 -5.64 -9.72
C GLY A 465 37.49 -4.13 -9.93
N HIS A 466 37.47 -3.30 -8.86
CA HIS A 466 37.38 -1.83 -8.96
C HIS A 466 38.65 -1.10 -8.51
N GLY A 467 39.72 -1.79 -8.16
CA GLY A 467 40.98 -1.20 -7.69
C GLY A 467 42.15 -1.50 -8.60
N GLY A 468 42.41 -0.62 -9.56
CA GLY A 468 43.60 -0.71 -10.43
C GLY A 468 44.94 -0.61 -9.67
N GLY A 469 45.81 -1.57 -9.89
CA GLY A 469 47.25 -1.55 -9.86
C GLY A 469 47.97 -0.71 -8.80
N GLY A 470 48.31 -1.32 -7.65
CA GLY A 470 49.27 -0.76 -6.71
C GLY A 470 49.41 -1.58 -5.43
N GLY A 471 50.50 -2.33 -5.28
CA GLY A 471 51.01 -2.90 -4.03
C GLY A 471 50.12 -3.96 -3.36
N ALA A 472 50.40 -5.24 -3.57
CA ALA A 472 49.62 -6.37 -3.07
C ALA A 472 49.35 -6.41 -1.55
N SER A 473 50.14 -5.72 -0.72
CA SER A 473 49.89 -5.67 0.74
C SER A 473 48.87 -4.60 1.13
N PHE A 474 48.91 -3.42 0.51
CA PHE A 474 47.94 -2.33 0.78
C PHE A 474 46.52 -2.71 0.32
N GLY A 475 46.47 -3.45 -0.82
CA GLY A 475 45.19 -3.97 -1.31
C GLY A 475 44.54 -5.01 -0.38
N ALA A 476 45.29 -5.89 0.25
CA ALA A 476 44.75 -6.93 1.13
C ALA A 476 44.13 -6.38 2.40
N THR A 477 44.74 -5.38 3.05
CA THR A 477 44.20 -4.73 4.24
C THR A 477 42.91 -3.98 3.93
N HIS A 478 42.88 -3.21 2.82
CA HIS A 478 41.65 -2.51 2.41
C HIS A 478 40.54 -3.47 2.00
N ALA A 479 40.88 -4.60 1.32
CA ALA A 479 39.93 -5.64 0.98
C ALA A 479 39.33 -6.31 2.24
N ALA A 480 40.16 -6.58 3.26
CA ALA A 480 39.73 -7.13 4.53
C ALA A 480 38.81 -6.15 5.28
N GLN A 481 39.16 -4.86 5.31
CA GLN A 481 38.32 -3.82 5.91
C GLN A 481 36.98 -3.69 5.19
N ALA A 482 36.97 -3.64 3.87
CA ALA A 482 35.75 -3.56 3.08
C ALA A 482 34.85 -4.80 3.28
N TYR A 483 35.46 -5.98 3.41
CA TYR A 483 34.72 -7.21 3.73
C TYR A 483 34.07 -7.16 5.10
N ILE A 484 34.80 -6.74 6.12
CA ILE A 484 34.27 -6.58 7.50
C ILE A 484 33.16 -5.55 7.50
N TYR A 485 33.34 -4.41 6.83
CA TYR A 485 32.32 -3.37 6.72
C TYR A 485 31.03 -3.90 6.07
N ASN A 486 31.14 -4.59 4.94
CA ASN A 486 29.96 -5.17 4.27
C ASN A 486 29.25 -6.20 5.16
N MET A 487 30.01 -7.05 5.87
CA MET A 487 29.44 -8.04 6.77
C MET A 487 28.70 -7.37 7.95
N LEU A 488 29.32 -6.32 8.52
CA LEU A 488 28.72 -5.51 9.58
C LEU A 488 27.46 -4.81 9.09
N HIS A 489 27.51 -4.19 7.93
CA HIS A 489 26.36 -3.51 7.32
C HIS A 489 25.19 -4.49 7.12
N ARG A 490 25.46 -5.67 6.55
CA ARG A 490 24.42 -6.72 6.36
C ARG A 490 23.83 -7.20 7.69
N GLN A 491 24.63 -7.35 8.74
CA GLN A 491 24.14 -7.71 10.08
C GLN A 491 23.32 -6.57 10.70
N ALA A 492 23.80 -5.34 10.63
CA ALA A 492 23.09 -4.15 11.12
C ALA A 492 21.74 -3.97 10.42
N ALA A 493 21.72 -4.10 9.08
CA ALA A 493 20.48 -4.05 8.32
C ALA A 493 19.53 -5.20 8.72
N THR A 494 20.03 -6.45 8.88
CA THR A 494 19.20 -7.57 9.34
C THR A 494 18.54 -7.27 10.68
N LEU A 495 19.28 -6.72 11.65
CA LEU A 495 18.74 -6.34 12.95
C LEU A 495 17.70 -5.20 12.80
N ALA A 496 17.91 -4.26 11.88
CA ALA A 496 16.93 -3.21 11.59
C ALA A 496 15.61 -3.80 11.06
N TYR A 497 15.65 -4.78 10.16
CA TYR A 497 14.45 -5.50 9.69
C TYR A 497 13.73 -6.20 10.86
N VAL A 498 14.46 -6.86 11.74
CA VAL A 498 13.90 -7.52 12.94
C VAL A 498 13.22 -6.51 13.86
N ASP A 499 13.87 -5.36 14.12
CA ASP A 499 13.29 -4.31 14.95
C ASP A 499 11.99 -3.76 14.37
N ILE A 500 11.95 -3.50 13.06
CA ILE A 500 10.76 -3.02 12.37
C ILE A 500 9.61 -4.02 12.51
N ILE A 501 9.88 -5.30 12.29
CA ILE A 501 8.87 -6.36 12.44
C ILE A 501 8.38 -6.44 13.89
N ARG A 502 9.24 -6.26 14.88
CA ARG A 502 8.84 -6.19 16.29
C ARG A 502 7.93 -4.99 16.57
N TYR A 503 8.25 -3.80 16.05
CA TYR A 503 7.37 -2.64 16.19
C TYR A 503 5.99 -2.90 15.56
N LEU A 504 5.97 -3.48 14.36
CA LEU A 504 4.72 -3.85 13.70
C LEU A 504 3.94 -4.90 14.50
N THR A 505 4.63 -5.86 15.12
CA THR A 505 4.01 -6.87 15.98
C THR A 505 3.32 -6.22 17.18
N ILE A 506 4.01 -5.30 17.87
CA ILE A 506 3.45 -4.56 19.01
C ILE A 506 2.25 -3.73 18.57
N PHE A 507 2.36 -3.05 17.43
CA PHE A 507 1.29 -2.22 16.87
C PHE A 507 0.04 -3.05 16.54
N CYS A 508 0.19 -4.21 15.90
CA CYS A 508 -0.92 -5.12 15.60
C CYS A 508 -1.52 -5.73 16.90
N ALA A 509 -0.68 -6.12 17.86
CA ALA A 509 -1.14 -6.65 19.14
C ALA A 509 -1.96 -5.63 19.94
N ALA A 510 -1.57 -4.35 19.89
CA ALA A 510 -2.28 -3.25 20.55
C ALA A 510 -3.71 -3.03 19.97
N MET A 511 -4.01 -3.57 18.79
CA MET A 511 -5.38 -3.50 18.23
C MET A 511 -6.32 -4.54 18.83
N ILE A 512 -5.82 -5.61 19.42
CA ILE A 512 -6.67 -6.66 20.00
C ILE A 512 -7.56 -6.12 21.13
N PRO A 513 -7.07 -5.34 22.11
CA PRO A 513 -7.91 -4.70 23.12
C PRO A 513 -8.98 -3.76 22.54
N LEU A 514 -8.70 -3.08 21.41
CA LEU A 514 -9.68 -2.18 20.79
C LEU A 514 -10.96 -2.90 20.36
N LEU A 515 -10.88 -4.21 20.09
CA LEU A 515 -12.03 -5.03 19.72
C LEU A 515 -13.05 -5.17 20.86
N PHE A 516 -12.65 -5.00 22.12
CA PHE A 516 -13.59 -5.02 23.25
C PHE A 516 -14.58 -3.86 23.23
N PHE A 517 -14.20 -2.75 22.60
CA PHE A 517 -15.05 -1.57 22.44
C PHE A 517 -16.01 -1.65 21.23
N LEU A 518 -15.86 -2.67 20.36
CA LEU A 518 -16.81 -2.89 19.28
C LEU A 518 -18.17 -3.29 19.87
N PRO A 519 -19.27 -2.55 19.59
CA PRO A 519 -20.59 -2.93 20.04
C PRO A 519 -21.02 -4.25 19.39
N LYS A 520 -21.74 -5.07 20.15
CA LYS A 520 -22.31 -6.30 19.62
C LYS A 520 -23.33 -5.96 18.51
N PRO A 521 -23.32 -6.65 17.37
CA PRO A 521 -24.33 -6.45 16.36
C PRO A 521 -25.73 -6.72 16.98
N PRO A 522 -26.75 -5.93 16.65
CA PRO A 522 -28.09 -6.15 17.16
C PRO A 522 -28.57 -7.55 16.77
N LYS A 523 -29.05 -8.32 17.75
CA LYS A 523 -29.54 -9.70 17.57
C LYS A 523 -30.68 -9.84 16.57
N ASN A 524 -31.31 -8.72 16.16
CA ASN A 524 -32.51 -8.68 15.32
C ASN A 524 -32.28 -8.19 13.87
N ALA A 525 -31.05 -8.15 13.37
CA ALA A 525 -30.84 -7.82 11.95
C ALA A 525 -31.45 -8.87 10.99
N ALA A 526 -31.73 -10.09 11.48
CA ALA A 526 -32.38 -11.14 10.71
C ALA A 526 -33.93 -11.08 10.73
N ALA A 527 -34.52 -10.32 11.65
CA ALA A 527 -35.99 -10.34 11.83
C ALA A 527 -36.71 -9.13 11.19
N SER A 528 -36.02 -8.09 10.73
CA SER A 528 -36.65 -6.90 10.15
C SER A 528 -36.70 -6.88 8.62
N ALA A 529 -36.31 -7.96 7.95
CA ALA A 529 -36.39 -8.09 6.48
C ALA A 529 -37.66 -8.83 6.00
N GLY A 530 -38.64 -9.00 6.86
CA GLY A 530 -39.87 -9.74 6.57
C GLY A 530 -41.16 -8.91 6.82
N HIS A 531 -41.16 -7.63 6.44
CA HIS A 531 -42.43 -6.88 6.26
C HIS A 531 -42.26 -5.82 5.19
#